data_81e3536eec0549a7634f6f52db49827a
#
_entry.id   81e3536eec0549a7634f6f52db49827a
#
_cell.length_a   1.000
_cell.length_b   1.000
_cell.length_c   1.000
_cell.angle_alpha   90.00
_cell.angle_beta   90.00
_cell.angle_gamma   90.00
#
_symmetry.space_group_name_H-M   'P 1'
#
loop_
_entity.id
_entity.type
_entity.pdbx_description
1 polymer ?
#
loop_
_entity_poly.entity_id
_entity_poly.type
_entity_poly.pdbx_seq_one_letter_code
_entity_poly.pdbx_strand_id
1 'polypeptide(L)'
;VNIDRIFRKELGIEQLGLRQVKFGLAGDTTGMQLKVAVGNLGVQEGRIDLERKKLIVAEISLEEGDVFLKSGAGTVEDTVQSNPLDWGIEVRQIKIRDVGYRMYTEGLPYLGAGIKDGSLTGGKVLLGEQSVEIDAVAVGGAWCDMQMGTEQSSGTPVTEPSGSQPWLIRAGRLQLENSAFSMKTADAGQTDLVLSGIAVQIDSVYNRGTVVRGNLVDLRAVQQNGIQLQQMQAQVDLDSARTALRGAFIRTAHSKIELTARADTSMNNLMKRVPLIVQLNARVGLADLTPFYDGIPQDLKHSQVDLNTTFSIDENRVRFDRLDAGMTGKFRLTGKGQLQS
;
A
#
# COMPACT_ATOMS: atom_id res chain seq x y z
N VAL A 1 -30.06 5.41 -32.94
CA VAL A 1 -30.61 5.35 -31.56
C VAL A 1 -31.70 4.30 -31.55
N ASN A 2 -31.55 3.24 -30.77
CA ASN A 2 -32.59 2.19 -30.68
C ASN A 2 -33.67 2.65 -29.68
N ILE A 3 -34.84 3.02 -30.20
CA ILE A 3 -35.96 3.60 -29.45
C ILE A 3 -36.49 2.62 -28.38
N ASP A 4 -36.47 1.30 -28.64
CA ASP A 4 -36.91 0.28 -27.68
C ASP A 4 -36.05 0.25 -26.42
N ARG A 5 -34.75 0.59 -26.51
CA ARG A 5 -33.86 0.70 -25.36
C ARG A 5 -34.17 1.92 -24.51
N ILE A 6 -34.63 3.03 -25.09
CA ILE A 6 -35.00 4.23 -24.32
C ILE A 6 -36.23 3.92 -23.44
N PHE A 7 -37.22 3.18 -23.99
CA PHE A 7 -38.36 2.75 -23.19
C PHE A 7 -38.02 1.76 -22.08
N ARG A 8 -36.93 0.98 -22.25
CA ARG A 8 -36.40 0.10 -21.21
C ARG A 8 -35.46 0.81 -20.20
N LYS A 9 -35.33 2.13 -20.29
CA LYS A 9 -34.43 2.93 -19.48
C LYS A 9 -32.95 2.47 -19.58
N GLU A 10 -32.56 1.88 -20.69
CA GLU A 10 -31.20 1.45 -20.99
C GLU A 10 -30.56 2.43 -21.99
N LEU A 11 -29.37 2.91 -21.65
CA LEU A 11 -28.53 3.73 -22.51
C LEU A 11 -27.29 2.94 -22.91
N GLY A 12 -27.04 2.84 -24.21
CA GLY A 12 -25.82 2.21 -24.74
C GLY A 12 -24.84 3.26 -25.24
N ILE A 13 -23.59 3.07 -24.93
CA ILE A 13 -22.47 3.84 -25.45
C ILE A 13 -21.58 2.86 -26.22
N GLU A 14 -21.52 2.97 -27.55
CA GLU A 14 -20.61 2.15 -28.35
C GLU A 14 -19.19 2.60 -28.18
N GLN A 15 -18.97 3.91 -28.30
CA GLN A 15 -17.68 4.53 -28.10
C GLN A 15 -17.87 5.99 -27.67
N LEU A 16 -17.13 6.38 -26.64
CA LEU A 16 -16.98 7.78 -26.22
C LEU A 16 -15.49 8.10 -26.15
N GLY A 17 -15.08 9.17 -26.79
CA GLY A 17 -13.70 9.66 -26.74
C GLY A 17 -13.68 11.12 -26.37
N LEU A 18 -12.86 11.46 -25.37
CA LEU A 18 -12.56 12.85 -25.01
C LEU A 18 -11.07 13.08 -25.21
N ARG A 19 -10.71 14.19 -25.86
CA ARG A 19 -9.32 14.54 -26.13
C ARG A 19 -8.99 15.91 -25.59
N GLN A 20 -7.80 16.04 -25.03
CA GLN A 20 -7.24 17.32 -24.54
C GLN A 20 -8.18 18.06 -23.58
N VAL A 21 -8.79 17.30 -22.65
CA VAL A 21 -9.68 17.87 -21.63
C VAL A 21 -8.85 18.53 -20.55
N LYS A 22 -9.17 19.78 -20.24
CA LYS A 22 -8.56 20.49 -19.11
C LYS A 22 -9.68 21.03 -18.23
N PHE A 23 -9.56 20.75 -16.96
CA PHE A 23 -10.47 21.25 -15.93
C PHE A 23 -9.65 21.94 -14.84
N GLY A 24 -10.11 23.07 -14.36
CA GLY A 24 -9.51 23.79 -13.25
C GLY A 24 -10.57 24.31 -12.31
N LEU A 25 -10.36 24.10 -11.01
CA LEU A 25 -11.13 24.69 -9.93
C LEU A 25 -10.18 25.45 -9.02
N ALA A 26 -10.50 26.69 -8.71
CA ALA A 26 -9.79 27.49 -7.71
C ALA A 26 -10.78 28.02 -6.69
N GLY A 27 -10.53 27.78 -5.41
CA GLY A 27 -11.34 28.33 -4.32
C GLY A 27 -10.72 29.62 -3.78
N ASP A 28 -11.47 30.70 -3.81
CA ASP A 28 -10.99 32.03 -3.44
C ASP A 28 -10.64 32.19 -1.95
N THR A 29 -11.34 31.48 -1.06
CA THR A 29 -11.19 31.63 0.39
C THR A 29 -10.35 30.55 1.06
N THR A 30 -10.17 29.39 0.42
CA THR A 30 -9.45 28.25 1.00
C THR A 30 -8.06 28.06 0.42
N GLY A 31 -7.69 28.80 -0.63
CA GLY A 31 -6.43 28.58 -1.36
C GLY A 31 -6.36 27.24 -2.08
N MET A 32 -7.47 26.49 -2.13
CA MET A 32 -7.55 25.20 -2.80
C MET A 32 -7.49 25.39 -4.32
N GLN A 33 -6.66 24.59 -4.99
CA GLN A 33 -6.59 24.53 -6.45
C GLN A 33 -6.62 23.07 -6.89
N LEU A 34 -7.54 22.72 -7.77
CA LEU A 34 -7.55 21.46 -8.48
C LEU A 34 -7.35 21.73 -9.97
N LYS A 35 -6.36 21.10 -10.57
CA LYS A 35 -6.14 21.12 -12.02
C LYS A 35 -6.08 19.68 -12.50
N VAL A 36 -6.88 19.37 -13.51
CA VAL A 36 -6.90 18.06 -14.16
C VAL A 36 -6.68 18.28 -15.65
N ALA A 37 -5.71 17.59 -16.21
CA ALA A 37 -5.47 17.54 -17.64
C ALA A 37 -5.50 16.07 -18.08
N VAL A 38 -6.19 15.80 -19.18
CA VAL A 38 -6.30 14.46 -19.76
C VAL A 38 -6.07 14.58 -21.26
N GLY A 39 -5.05 13.90 -21.77
CA GLY A 39 -4.76 13.83 -23.20
C GLY A 39 -5.84 13.07 -23.94
N ASN A 40 -6.07 11.81 -23.54
CA ASN A 40 -7.12 10.96 -24.12
C ASN A 40 -7.86 10.20 -23.02
N LEU A 41 -9.20 10.23 -23.07
CA LEU A 41 -10.08 9.36 -22.31
C LEU A 41 -11.00 8.65 -23.28
N GLY A 42 -10.96 7.32 -23.28
CA GLY A 42 -11.80 6.46 -24.08
C GLY A 42 -12.71 5.59 -23.22
N VAL A 43 -13.95 5.39 -23.66
CA VAL A 43 -14.88 4.42 -23.12
C VAL A 43 -15.45 3.61 -24.28
N GLN A 44 -15.40 2.29 -24.20
CA GLN A 44 -15.91 1.39 -25.22
C GLN A 44 -16.96 0.44 -24.62
N GLU A 45 -18.02 0.20 -25.38
CA GLU A 45 -19.11 -0.72 -25.05
C GLU A 45 -19.69 -0.48 -23.65
N GLY A 46 -20.11 0.76 -23.38
CA GLY A 46 -20.80 1.14 -22.16
C GLY A 46 -22.31 0.86 -22.22
N ARG A 47 -22.88 0.38 -21.12
CA ARG A 47 -24.33 0.24 -20.93
C ARG A 47 -24.71 0.75 -19.56
N ILE A 48 -25.68 1.65 -19.53
CA ILE A 48 -26.28 2.18 -18.31
C ILE A 48 -27.69 1.62 -18.22
N ASP A 49 -28.00 0.88 -17.18
CA ASP A 49 -29.32 0.40 -16.82
C ASP A 49 -29.83 1.24 -15.64
N LEU A 50 -30.72 2.17 -15.94
CA LEU A 50 -31.25 3.10 -14.94
C LEU A 50 -32.26 2.43 -13.99
N GLU A 51 -32.90 1.34 -14.41
CA GLU A 51 -33.84 0.62 -13.57
C GLU A 51 -33.15 -0.23 -12.54
N ARG A 52 -32.07 -0.92 -12.95
CA ARG A 52 -31.23 -1.72 -12.06
C ARG A 52 -30.10 -0.92 -11.42
N LYS A 53 -29.98 0.36 -11.73
CA LYS A 53 -28.88 1.25 -11.26
C LYS A 53 -27.52 0.62 -11.53
N LYS A 54 -27.29 0.19 -12.75
CA LYS A 54 -26.08 -0.54 -13.12
C LYS A 54 -25.37 0.12 -14.30
N LEU A 55 -24.07 0.32 -14.17
CA LEU A 55 -23.16 0.74 -15.22
C LEU A 55 -22.25 -0.45 -15.57
N ILE A 56 -22.22 -0.86 -16.82
CA ILE A 56 -21.33 -1.88 -17.34
C ILE A 56 -20.49 -1.26 -18.44
N VAL A 57 -19.17 -1.39 -18.35
CA VAL A 57 -18.23 -0.88 -19.34
C VAL A 57 -17.26 -1.98 -19.73
N ALA A 58 -17.04 -2.19 -21.02
CA ALA A 58 -16.06 -3.16 -21.48
C ALA A 58 -14.64 -2.64 -21.29
N GLU A 59 -14.35 -1.43 -21.76
CA GLU A 59 -13.01 -0.84 -21.62
C GLU A 59 -13.07 0.66 -21.30
N ILE A 60 -12.23 1.08 -20.38
CA ILE A 60 -11.88 2.47 -20.11
C ILE A 60 -10.38 2.62 -20.40
N SER A 61 -10.01 3.61 -21.22
CA SER A 61 -8.61 3.97 -21.46
C SER A 61 -8.36 5.41 -21.04
N LEU A 62 -7.27 5.63 -20.32
CA LEU A 62 -6.79 6.95 -19.87
C LEU A 62 -5.32 7.11 -20.26
N GLU A 63 -5.02 8.12 -21.07
CA GLU A 63 -3.66 8.42 -21.51
C GLU A 63 -3.31 9.89 -21.26
N GLU A 64 -2.06 10.12 -20.86
CA GLU A 64 -1.52 11.46 -20.63
C GLU A 64 -2.33 12.27 -19.61
N GLY A 65 -2.56 11.66 -18.44
CA GLY A 65 -3.29 12.28 -17.33
C GLY A 65 -2.36 13.04 -16.39
N ASP A 66 -2.74 14.25 -15.98
CA ASP A 66 -2.05 14.98 -14.92
C ASP A 66 -3.08 15.59 -13.97
N VAL A 67 -2.97 15.25 -12.69
CA VAL A 67 -3.83 15.77 -11.63
C VAL A 67 -2.97 16.54 -10.65
N PHE A 68 -3.26 17.81 -10.48
CA PHE A 68 -2.61 18.68 -9.50
C PHE A 68 -3.63 19.14 -8.47
N LEU A 69 -3.35 18.86 -7.22
CA LEU A 69 -4.14 19.33 -6.07
C LEU A 69 -3.26 20.20 -5.17
N LYS A 70 -3.64 21.46 -4.99
CA LYS A 70 -3.12 22.29 -3.91
C LYS A 70 -4.23 22.46 -2.88
N SER A 71 -3.97 22.09 -1.64
CA SER A 71 -4.87 22.31 -0.52
C SER A 71 -4.34 23.46 0.34
N GLY A 72 -5.22 24.40 0.70
CA GLY A 72 -4.91 25.42 1.70
C GLY A 72 -5.09 24.85 3.13
N ALA A 73 -4.66 25.59 4.13
CA ALA A 73 -4.74 25.21 5.55
C ALA A 73 -6.18 25.18 6.14
N GLY A 74 -7.21 25.27 5.33
CA GLY A 74 -8.61 25.29 5.78
C GLY A 74 -9.16 23.88 6.04
N THR A 75 -9.83 23.72 7.18
CA THR A 75 -10.67 22.55 7.46
C THR A 75 -11.87 22.54 6.53
N VAL A 76 -11.98 21.51 5.68
CA VAL A 76 -13.22 21.27 4.93
C VAL A 76 -14.21 20.67 5.92
N GLU A 77 -15.21 21.44 6.32
CA GLU A 77 -16.38 20.89 7.02
C GLU A 77 -17.18 20.05 6.02
N ASP A 78 -17.13 18.76 6.21
CA ASP A 78 -17.87 17.79 5.40
C ASP A 78 -19.34 17.78 5.86
N THR A 79 -20.14 18.69 5.31
CA THR A 79 -21.58 18.87 5.68
C THR A 79 -22.54 18.18 4.72
N VAL A 80 -22.06 17.35 3.79
CA VAL A 80 -22.96 16.67 2.86
C VAL A 80 -23.31 15.27 3.37
N GLN A 81 -24.43 15.16 4.08
CA GLN A 81 -25.10 13.86 4.24
C GLN A 81 -25.66 13.42 2.88
N SER A 82 -24.85 12.77 2.07
CA SER A 82 -25.32 12.13 0.84
C SER A 82 -25.90 10.76 1.18
N ASN A 83 -27.14 10.51 0.79
CA ASN A 83 -27.64 9.14 0.78
C ASN A 83 -26.72 8.29 -0.10
N PRO A 84 -26.27 7.12 0.37
CA PRO A 84 -25.39 6.28 -0.41
C PRO A 84 -26.06 5.94 -1.74
N LEU A 85 -25.36 6.22 -2.83
CA LEU A 85 -25.81 5.86 -4.16
C LEU A 85 -25.82 4.32 -4.27
N ASP A 86 -26.98 3.76 -4.53
CA ASP A 86 -27.17 2.31 -4.70
C ASP A 86 -26.92 1.91 -6.16
N TRP A 87 -25.67 2.07 -6.62
CA TRP A 87 -25.25 1.75 -7.98
C TRP A 87 -24.23 0.61 -8.00
N GLY A 88 -24.39 -0.28 -9.00
CA GLY A 88 -23.40 -1.26 -9.36
C GLY A 88 -22.59 -0.77 -10.57
N ILE A 89 -21.28 -0.81 -10.48
CA ILE A 89 -20.35 -0.47 -11.57
C ILE A 89 -19.54 -1.71 -11.90
N GLU A 90 -19.59 -2.17 -13.13
CA GLU A 90 -18.77 -3.27 -13.62
C GLU A 90 -17.91 -2.78 -14.78
N VAL A 91 -16.61 -2.96 -14.66
CA VAL A 91 -15.65 -2.60 -15.71
C VAL A 91 -14.81 -3.84 -16.03
N ARG A 92 -14.83 -4.25 -17.30
CA ARG A 92 -14.09 -5.43 -17.72
C ARG A 92 -12.59 -5.17 -17.77
N GLN A 93 -12.21 -4.00 -18.28
CA GLN A 93 -10.82 -3.58 -18.38
C GLN A 93 -10.66 -2.06 -18.22
N ILE A 94 -9.64 -1.65 -17.46
CA ILE A 94 -9.14 -0.28 -17.44
C ILE A 94 -7.68 -0.31 -17.90
N LYS A 95 -7.32 0.59 -18.81
CA LYS A 95 -5.93 0.82 -19.24
C LYS A 95 -5.53 2.24 -18.91
N ILE A 96 -4.37 2.39 -18.30
CA ILE A 96 -3.82 3.69 -17.89
C ILE A 96 -2.42 3.82 -18.50
N ARG A 97 -2.10 4.97 -19.09
CA ARG A 97 -0.78 5.26 -19.61
C ARG A 97 -0.39 6.70 -19.29
N ASP A 98 0.84 6.86 -18.77
CA ASP A 98 1.44 8.16 -18.48
C ASP A 98 0.52 9.08 -17.65
N VAL A 99 0.12 8.60 -16.47
CA VAL A 99 -0.73 9.36 -15.54
C VAL A 99 0.06 9.77 -14.31
N GLY A 100 0.00 11.06 -13.99
CA GLY A 100 0.64 11.64 -12.82
C GLY A 100 -0.36 12.29 -11.87
N TYR A 101 -0.01 12.28 -10.59
CA TYR A 101 -0.71 12.96 -9.51
C TYR A 101 0.28 13.76 -8.69
N ARG A 102 -0.03 14.99 -8.38
CA ARG A 102 0.77 15.85 -7.50
C ARG A 102 -0.13 16.55 -6.49
N MET A 103 0.21 16.40 -5.24
CA MET A 103 -0.48 17.08 -4.14
C MET A 103 0.51 17.97 -3.40
N TYR A 104 0.10 19.18 -3.16
CA TYR A 104 0.84 20.16 -2.37
C TYR A 104 -0.11 20.74 -1.33
N THR A 105 0.28 20.70 -0.08
CA THR A 105 -0.46 21.33 1.02
C THR A 105 0.49 22.26 1.75
N GLU A 106 0.07 23.49 2.01
CA GLU A 106 0.91 24.49 2.67
C GLU A 106 1.25 24.02 4.10
N GLY A 107 2.55 23.93 4.44
CA GLY A 107 3.03 23.40 5.72
C GLY A 107 2.98 21.86 5.87
N LEU A 108 2.52 21.11 4.87
CA LEU A 108 2.43 19.65 4.88
C LEU A 108 3.32 19.02 3.81
N PRO A 109 3.52 17.70 3.86
CA PRO A 109 4.37 17.01 2.91
C PRO A 109 3.89 17.17 1.45
N TYR A 110 4.85 17.31 0.55
CA TYR A 110 4.60 17.17 -0.88
C TYR A 110 4.45 15.69 -1.22
N LEU A 111 3.46 15.34 -2.02
CA LEU A 111 3.28 14.02 -2.59
C LEU A 111 3.19 14.12 -4.11
N GLY A 112 4.13 13.48 -4.80
CA GLY A 112 4.07 13.22 -6.23
C GLY A 112 3.98 11.72 -6.46
N ALA A 113 3.12 11.28 -7.38
CA ALA A 113 3.02 9.89 -7.79
C ALA A 113 2.66 9.79 -9.27
N GLY A 114 3.07 8.73 -9.92
CA GLY A 114 2.69 8.49 -11.31
C GLY A 114 2.83 7.04 -11.72
N ILE A 115 2.19 6.74 -12.84
CA ILE A 115 2.14 5.42 -13.45
C ILE A 115 2.49 5.59 -14.93
N LYS A 116 3.46 4.82 -15.41
CA LYS A 116 3.78 4.77 -16.82
C LYS A 116 2.78 3.90 -17.58
N ASP A 117 2.56 2.69 -17.10
CA ASP A 117 1.61 1.76 -17.65
C ASP A 117 0.81 1.09 -16.53
N GLY A 118 -0.50 1.00 -16.68
CA GLY A 118 -1.38 0.36 -15.71
C GLY A 118 -2.54 -0.36 -16.37
N SER A 119 -2.96 -1.46 -15.80
CA SER A 119 -4.17 -2.16 -16.19
C SER A 119 -4.92 -2.73 -15.00
N LEU A 120 -6.25 -2.71 -15.07
CA LEU A 120 -7.14 -3.39 -14.16
C LEU A 120 -8.07 -4.27 -14.97
N THR A 121 -8.31 -5.48 -14.52
CA THR A 121 -9.25 -6.44 -15.12
C THR A 121 -10.26 -6.90 -14.10
N GLY A 122 -11.50 -7.12 -14.52
CA GLY A 122 -12.58 -7.66 -13.70
C GLY A 122 -12.96 -6.76 -12.53
N GLY A 123 -13.12 -5.45 -12.76
CA GLY A 123 -13.52 -4.50 -11.72
C GLY A 123 -15.01 -4.51 -11.47
N LYS A 124 -15.45 -4.63 -10.22
CA LYS A 124 -16.83 -4.51 -9.78
C LYS A 124 -16.92 -3.70 -8.51
N VAL A 125 -17.75 -2.65 -8.52
CA VAL A 125 -18.01 -1.80 -7.37
C VAL A 125 -19.51 -1.79 -7.11
N LEU A 126 -19.92 -2.14 -5.89
CA LEU A 126 -21.31 -2.07 -5.43
C LEU A 126 -21.37 -1.01 -4.32
N LEU A 127 -21.81 0.19 -4.69
CA LEU A 127 -21.80 1.34 -3.79
C LEU A 127 -22.75 1.13 -2.59
N GLY A 128 -23.92 0.55 -2.80
CA GLY A 128 -24.88 0.26 -1.72
C GLY A 128 -24.39 -0.82 -0.76
N GLU A 129 -23.59 -1.77 -1.23
CA GLU A 129 -23.00 -2.83 -0.42
C GLU A 129 -21.60 -2.45 0.13
N GLN A 130 -21.09 -1.30 -0.26
CA GLN A 130 -19.74 -0.84 0.05
C GLN A 130 -18.70 -1.92 -0.28
N SER A 131 -18.77 -2.47 -1.50
CA SER A 131 -17.84 -3.51 -1.93
C SER A 131 -17.12 -3.18 -3.22
N VAL A 132 -15.84 -3.57 -3.28
CA VAL A 132 -14.96 -3.50 -4.44
C VAL A 132 -14.35 -4.87 -4.65
N GLU A 133 -14.55 -5.43 -5.84
CA GLU A 133 -13.94 -6.68 -6.27
C GLU A 133 -13.13 -6.41 -7.55
N ILE A 134 -11.91 -6.94 -7.61
CA ILE A 134 -10.98 -6.76 -8.72
C ILE A 134 -10.30 -8.10 -8.99
N ASP A 135 -10.29 -8.55 -10.24
CA ASP A 135 -9.58 -9.80 -10.57
C ASP A 135 -8.07 -9.59 -10.56
N ALA A 136 -7.59 -8.57 -11.26
CA ALA A 136 -6.17 -8.26 -11.25
C ALA A 136 -5.89 -6.77 -11.52
N VAL A 137 -4.81 -6.28 -10.91
CA VAL A 137 -4.18 -4.99 -11.20
C VAL A 137 -2.71 -5.23 -11.53
N ALA A 138 -2.26 -4.68 -12.65
CA ALA A 138 -0.85 -4.66 -13.01
C ALA A 138 -0.41 -3.21 -13.29
N VAL A 139 0.70 -2.81 -12.70
CA VAL A 139 1.27 -1.47 -12.81
C VAL A 139 2.75 -1.58 -13.14
N GLY A 140 3.17 -0.90 -14.18
CA GLY A 140 4.56 -0.82 -14.62
C GLY A 140 5.09 0.61 -14.56
N GLY A 141 6.33 0.75 -14.07
CA GLY A 141 7.02 2.05 -14.03
C GLY A 141 6.33 3.09 -13.14
N ALA A 142 5.72 2.66 -12.03
CA ALA A 142 5.18 3.61 -11.05
C ALA A 142 6.31 4.32 -10.31
N TRP A 143 6.05 5.56 -9.93
CA TRP A 143 6.94 6.32 -9.06
C TRP A 143 6.14 7.05 -8.00
N CYS A 144 6.73 7.22 -6.84
CA CYS A 144 6.15 8.00 -5.75
C CYS A 144 7.27 8.77 -5.05
N ASP A 145 7.12 10.10 -5.01
CA ASP A 145 8.02 11.02 -4.32
C ASP A 145 7.25 11.70 -3.18
N MET A 146 7.78 11.56 -1.98
CA MET A 146 7.20 12.15 -0.77
C MET A 146 8.24 13.03 -0.08
N GLN A 147 7.83 14.21 0.32
CA GLN A 147 8.65 15.08 1.16
C GLN A 147 7.91 15.33 2.47
N MET A 148 8.45 14.83 3.57
CA MET A 148 7.88 15.04 4.91
C MET A 148 8.18 16.47 5.38
N GLY A 149 7.17 17.15 5.94
CA GLY A 149 7.37 18.45 6.58
C GLY A 149 8.05 18.36 7.94
N THR A 150 8.63 19.47 8.42
CA THR A 150 9.26 19.56 9.75
C THR A 150 8.27 19.65 10.90
N GLU A 151 7.01 19.97 10.64
CA GLU A 151 5.99 20.06 11.67
C GLU A 151 5.34 18.69 11.89
N GLN A 152 5.46 18.17 13.10
CA GLN A 152 4.60 17.11 13.59
C GLN A 152 3.16 17.66 13.58
N SER A 153 2.46 17.44 12.47
CA SER A 153 1.02 17.61 12.52
C SER A 153 0.51 16.63 13.56
N SER A 154 0.07 17.15 14.68
CA SER A 154 -0.78 16.42 15.62
C SER A 154 -2.07 16.08 14.87
N GLY A 155 -1.98 15.09 13.99
CA GLY A 155 -3.10 14.56 13.25
C GLY A 155 -4.11 14.08 14.28
N THR A 156 -5.15 14.85 14.46
CA THR A 156 -6.35 14.36 15.14
C THR A 156 -6.73 13.07 14.44
N PRO A 157 -6.85 11.94 15.16
CA PRO A 157 -7.27 10.71 14.52
C PRO A 157 -8.56 11.01 13.76
N VAL A 158 -8.58 10.74 12.47
CA VAL A 158 -9.82 10.84 11.69
C VAL A 158 -10.78 9.85 12.33
N THR A 159 -11.71 10.37 13.12
CA THR A 159 -12.76 9.56 13.72
C THR A 159 -13.66 9.14 12.57
N GLU A 160 -13.58 7.87 12.18
CA GLU A 160 -14.52 7.32 11.20
C GLU A 160 -15.94 7.61 11.71
N PRO A 161 -16.85 8.08 10.83
CA PRO A 161 -18.23 8.32 11.23
C PRO A 161 -18.83 7.01 11.76
N SER A 162 -19.22 7.04 13.03
CA SER A 162 -19.81 5.91 13.73
C SER A 162 -21.08 5.48 13.01
N GLY A 163 -21.11 4.30 12.38
CA GLY A 163 -22.32 3.72 11.80
C GLY A 163 -22.24 3.26 10.36
N SER A 164 -21.21 3.60 9.59
CA SER A 164 -21.03 3.06 8.23
C SER A 164 -20.43 1.64 8.29
N GLN A 165 -20.98 0.72 7.50
CA GLN A 165 -20.35 -0.59 7.35
C GLN A 165 -18.98 -0.40 6.69
N PRO A 166 -17.94 -1.12 7.13
CA PRO A 166 -16.64 -1.03 6.49
C PRO A 166 -16.68 -1.60 5.05
N TRP A 167 -15.98 -0.94 4.16
CA TRP A 167 -15.83 -1.40 2.77
C TRP A 167 -15.23 -2.80 2.71
N LEU A 168 -15.84 -3.65 1.88
CA LEU A 168 -15.27 -4.93 1.49
C LEU A 168 -14.38 -4.70 0.27
N ILE A 169 -13.11 -5.01 0.37
CA ILE A 169 -12.15 -4.97 -0.74
C ILE A 169 -11.63 -6.37 -1.00
N ARG A 170 -11.76 -6.84 -2.23
CA ARG A 170 -11.18 -8.09 -2.71
C ARG A 170 -10.36 -7.82 -3.95
N ALA A 171 -9.15 -8.37 -4.00
CA ALA A 171 -8.36 -8.39 -5.21
C ALA A 171 -7.71 -9.76 -5.38
N GLY A 172 -7.84 -10.34 -6.59
CA GLY A 172 -7.23 -11.63 -6.91
C GLY A 172 -5.72 -11.51 -6.99
N ARG A 173 -5.22 -10.55 -7.77
CA ARG A 173 -3.78 -10.27 -7.93
C ARG A 173 -3.49 -8.78 -8.03
N LEU A 174 -2.47 -8.34 -7.33
CA LEU A 174 -1.86 -7.02 -7.46
C LEU A 174 -0.40 -7.20 -7.87
N GLN A 175 0.01 -6.55 -8.96
CA GLN A 175 1.36 -6.63 -9.49
C GLN A 175 1.92 -5.23 -9.74
N LEU A 176 3.13 -4.99 -9.28
CA LEU A 176 3.89 -3.77 -9.49
C LEU A 176 5.26 -4.14 -10.03
N GLU A 177 5.73 -3.50 -11.11
CA GLU A 177 7.01 -3.75 -11.72
C GLU A 177 7.78 -2.47 -12.04
N ASN A 178 9.11 -2.56 -11.98
CA ASN A 178 10.03 -1.48 -12.38
C ASN A 178 9.68 -0.12 -11.76
N SER A 179 9.30 -0.12 -10.50
CA SER A 179 8.81 1.07 -9.81
C SER A 179 9.87 1.67 -8.89
N ALA A 180 9.65 2.92 -8.49
CA ALA A 180 10.54 3.65 -7.62
C ALA A 180 9.74 4.37 -6.52
N PHE A 181 10.37 4.52 -5.36
CA PHE A 181 9.84 5.27 -4.22
C PHE A 181 10.93 6.14 -3.64
N SER A 182 10.65 7.41 -3.39
CA SER A 182 11.54 8.27 -2.64
C SER A 182 10.78 8.99 -1.51
N MET A 183 11.39 9.02 -0.35
CA MET A 183 10.92 9.78 0.79
C MET A 183 12.06 10.62 1.33
N LYS A 184 11.90 11.94 1.32
CA LYS A 184 12.84 12.90 1.85
C LYS A 184 12.30 13.46 3.16
N THR A 185 13.15 13.54 4.15
CA THR A 185 12.82 14.17 5.43
C THR A 185 13.43 15.57 5.48
N ALA A 186 12.68 16.55 5.97
CA ALA A 186 13.17 17.92 6.08
C ALA A 186 14.20 18.11 7.21
N ASP A 187 14.33 17.17 8.11
CA ASP A 187 15.27 17.23 9.24
C ASP A 187 16.70 16.87 8.79
N ALA A 188 17.61 17.77 9.00
CA ALA A 188 19.05 17.57 8.78
C ALA A 188 19.59 16.50 9.76
N GLY A 189 19.66 15.27 9.33
CA GLY A 189 20.14 14.13 10.13
C GLY A 189 19.36 12.84 9.95
N GLN A 190 18.20 12.88 9.33
CA GLN A 190 17.48 11.68 8.90
C GLN A 190 17.89 11.27 7.49
N THR A 191 18.05 9.97 7.30
CA THR A 191 18.47 9.43 6.01
C THR A 191 17.27 9.36 5.05
N ASP A 192 17.40 9.94 3.87
CA ASP A 192 16.43 9.79 2.79
C ASP A 192 16.24 8.31 2.44
N LEU A 193 15.02 7.88 2.30
CA LEU A 193 14.69 6.53 1.82
C LEU A 193 14.44 6.59 0.31
N VAL A 194 15.34 6.02 -0.46
CA VAL A 194 15.19 5.90 -1.91
C VAL A 194 15.26 4.45 -2.33
N LEU A 195 14.16 3.95 -2.88
CA LEU A 195 14.03 2.59 -3.39
C LEU A 195 13.84 2.61 -4.91
N SER A 196 14.51 1.72 -5.60
CA SER A 196 14.41 1.54 -7.04
C SER A 196 14.23 0.09 -7.41
N GLY A 197 13.84 -0.18 -8.67
CA GLY A 197 13.62 -1.54 -9.14
C GLY A 197 12.58 -2.30 -8.32
N ILE A 198 11.61 -1.58 -7.75
CA ILE A 198 10.59 -2.20 -6.92
C ILE A 198 9.73 -3.10 -7.80
N ALA A 199 9.62 -4.37 -7.40
CA ALA A 199 8.69 -5.33 -7.96
C ALA A 199 7.92 -6.00 -6.82
N VAL A 200 6.59 -6.02 -6.92
CA VAL A 200 5.70 -6.57 -5.89
C VAL A 200 4.65 -7.45 -6.56
N GLN A 201 4.40 -8.62 -6.00
CA GLN A 201 3.22 -9.43 -6.31
C GLN A 201 2.51 -9.81 -5.03
N ILE A 202 1.22 -9.48 -4.95
CA ILE A 202 0.33 -9.85 -3.85
C ILE A 202 -0.86 -10.59 -4.45
N ASP A 203 -1.18 -11.75 -3.91
CA ASP A 203 -2.33 -12.55 -4.31
C ASP A 203 -3.37 -12.61 -3.17
N SER A 204 -4.62 -12.78 -3.55
CA SER A 204 -5.73 -13.07 -2.61
C SER A 204 -5.91 -12.01 -1.53
N VAL A 205 -5.91 -10.73 -1.92
CA VAL A 205 -6.18 -9.63 -0.99
C VAL A 205 -7.64 -9.62 -0.57
N TYR A 206 -7.86 -9.57 0.72
CA TYR A 206 -9.16 -9.39 1.34
C TYR A 206 -9.06 -8.37 2.45
N ASN A 207 -9.90 -7.37 2.44
CA ASN A 207 -10.05 -6.40 3.53
C ASN A 207 -11.52 -6.14 3.81
N ARG A 208 -11.91 -6.20 5.08
CA ARG A 208 -13.21 -5.71 5.57
C ARG A 208 -13.06 -5.22 7.00
N GLY A 209 -13.00 -3.92 7.20
CA GLY A 209 -12.74 -3.31 8.50
C GLY A 209 -11.41 -3.81 9.10
N THR A 210 -11.49 -4.48 10.25
CA THR A 210 -10.31 -5.01 10.94
C THR A 210 -9.81 -6.35 10.38
N VAL A 211 -10.56 -6.98 9.47
CA VAL A 211 -10.14 -8.25 8.84
C VAL A 211 -9.29 -7.95 7.62
N VAL A 212 -8.03 -8.36 7.64
CA VAL A 212 -7.08 -8.21 6.52
C VAL A 212 -6.43 -9.55 6.25
N ARG A 213 -6.48 -10.00 5.01
CA ARG A 213 -5.78 -11.19 4.54
C ARG A 213 -5.09 -10.89 3.22
N GLY A 214 -3.94 -11.51 3.03
CA GLY A 214 -3.20 -11.36 1.79
C GLY A 214 -1.97 -12.25 1.76
N ASN A 215 -1.52 -12.56 0.56
CA ASN A 215 -0.34 -13.35 0.33
C ASN A 215 0.66 -12.52 -0.50
N LEU A 216 1.69 -12.00 0.14
CA LEU A 216 2.84 -11.41 -0.53
C LEU A 216 3.67 -12.55 -1.13
N VAL A 217 3.58 -12.72 -2.43
CA VAL A 217 4.26 -13.78 -3.18
C VAL A 217 5.71 -13.40 -3.45
N ASP A 218 5.94 -12.14 -3.80
CA ASP A 218 7.27 -11.61 -4.09
C ASP A 218 7.33 -10.10 -3.83
N LEU A 219 8.41 -9.64 -3.22
CA LEU A 219 8.81 -8.24 -3.15
C LEU A 219 10.31 -8.14 -3.34
N ARG A 220 10.71 -7.32 -4.28
CA ARG A 220 12.11 -6.98 -4.57
C ARG A 220 12.29 -5.48 -4.63
N ALA A 221 13.43 -4.99 -4.17
CA ALA A 221 13.80 -3.58 -4.23
C ALA A 221 15.29 -3.39 -4.02
N VAL A 222 15.81 -2.28 -4.51
CA VAL A 222 17.18 -1.84 -4.25
C VAL A 222 17.12 -0.49 -3.55
N GLN A 223 17.75 -0.38 -2.39
CA GLN A 223 17.89 0.87 -1.68
C GLN A 223 19.16 1.61 -2.13
N GLN A 224 19.12 2.92 -2.20
CA GLN A 224 20.23 3.76 -2.68
C GLN A 224 21.53 3.53 -1.90
N ASN A 225 21.48 3.15 -0.63
CA ASN A 225 22.65 2.83 0.20
C ASN A 225 23.28 1.46 -0.11
N GLY A 226 22.82 0.74 -1.13
CA GLY A 226 23.38 -0.51 -1.61
C GLY A 226 22.69 -1.78 -1.11
N ILE A 227 21.71 -1.69 -0.23
CA ILE A 227 20.95 -2.87 0.21
C ILE A 227 20.05 -3.36 -0.94
N GLN A 228 20.18 -4.65 -1.23
CA GLN A 228 19.40 -5.33 -2.26
C GLN A 228 18.46 -6.34 -1.61
N LEU A 229 17.18 -6.01 -1.55
CA LEU A 229 16.14 -6.98 -1.22
C LEU A 229 15.86 -7.83 -2.45
N GLN A 230 16.39 -9.05 -2.45
CA GLN A 230 16.25 -9.98 -3.57
C GLN A 230 14.91 -10.70 -3.59
N GLN A 231 14.34 -10.93 -2.41
CA GLN A 231 13.05 -11.60 -2.25
C GLN A 231 12.48 -11.33 -0.86
N MET A 232 11.19 -11.05 -0.81
CA MET A 232 10.40 -11.10 0.42
C MET A 232 9.07 -11.75 0.13
N GLN A 233 8.66 -12.66 0.99
CA GLN A 233 7.36 -13.36 0.94
C GLN A 233 6.74 -13.31 2.33
N ALA A 234 5.42 -13.30 2.40
CA ALA A 234 4.70 -13.37 3.68
C ALA A 234 3.22 -13.64 3.45
N GLN A 235 2.59 -14.37 4.36
CA GLN A 235 1.15 -14.47 4.45
C GLN A 235 0.65 -13.73 5.70
N VAL A 236 -0.27 -12.82 5.50
CA VAL A 236 -0.90 -12.02 6.56
C VAL A 236 -2.33 -12.48 6.78
N ASP A 237 -2.70 -12.68 8.04
CA ASP A 237 -4.05 -13.05 8.47
C ASP A 237 -4.38 -12.30 9.77
N LEU A 238 -5.16 -11.24 9.64
CA LEU A 238 -5.56 -10.36 10.73
C LEU A 238 -7.08 -10.39 10.84
N ASP A 239 -7.60 -10.55 12.04
CA ASP A 239 -9.02 -10.41 12.34
C ASP A 239 -9.25 -9.86 13.77
N SER A 240 -10.49 -9.85 14.23
CA SER A 240 -10.84 -9.36 15.57
C SER A 240 -10.29 -10.23 16.72
N ALA A 241 -9.94 -11.48 16.44
CA ALA A 241 -9.50 -12.45 17.44
C ALA A 241 -8.06 -12.91 17.26
N ARG A 242 -7.45 -12.59 16.09
CA ARG A 242 -6.16 -13.15 15.73
C ARG A 242 -5.33 -12.20 14.88
N THR A 243 -4.04 -12.16 15.15
CA THR A 243 -3.00 -11.53 14.34
C THR A 243 -1.95 -12.58 14.00
N ALA A 244 -1.74 -12.86 12.72
CA ALA A 244 -0.74 -13.82 12.28
C ALA A 244 0.02 -13.37 11.04
N LEU A 245 1.34 -13.53 11.08
CA LEU A 245 2.27 -13.45 9.96
C LEU A 245 2.90 -14.83 9.80
N ARG A 246 2.71 -15.47 8.65
CA ARG A 246 3.17 -16.83 8.38
C ARG A 246 4.12 -16.85 7.22
N GLY A 247 5.11 -17.74 7.28
CA GLY A 247 6.02 -18.01 6.19
C GLY A 247 6.73 -16.75 5.68
N ALA A 248 6.93 -15.76 6.56
CA ALA A 248 7.69 -14.59 6.18
C ALA A 248 9.14 -15.00 5.90
N PHE A 249 9.59 -14.70 4.71
CA PHE A 249 10.91 -15.02 4.21
C PHE A 249 11.51 -13.76 3.58
N ILE A 250 12.72 -13.40 4.00
CA ILE A 250 13.44 -12.25 3.48
C ILE A 250 14.82 -12.74 3.03
N ARG A 251 15.20 -12.36 1.82
CA ARG A 251 16.52 -12.64 1.25
C ARG A 251 17.13 -11.37 0.70
N THR A 252 18.33 -11.09 1.14
CA THR A 252 19.19 -10.03 0.60
C THR A 252 20.41 -10.65 -0.09
N ALA A 253 21.40 -9.84 -0.45
CA ALA A 253 22.65 -10.34 -1.02
C ALA A 253 23.44 -11.23 -0.03
N HIS A 254 23.37 -10.95 1.28
CA HIS A 254 24.19 -11.61 2.29
C HIS A 254 23.37 -12.24 3.43
N SER A 255 22.06 -12.01 3.48
CA SER A 255 21.22 -12.47 4.59
C SER A 255 20.03 -13.30 4.11
N LYS A 256 19.59 -14.20 4.98
CA LYS A 256 18.38 -15.00 4.86
C LYS A 256 17.65 -15.00 6.20
N ILE A 257 16.38 -14.61 6.21
CA ILE A 257 15.56 -14.51 7.42
C ILE A 257 14.26 -15.23 7.18
N GLU A 258 13.89 -16.11 8.09
CA GLU A 258 12.60 -16.79 8.15
C GLU A 258 11.92 -16.38 9.45
N LEU A 259 10.68 -15.91 9.33
CA LEU A 259 9.94 -15.36 10.46
C LEU A 259 8.51 -15.86 10.47
N THR A 260 8.01 -16.22 11.65
CA THR A 260 6.58 -16.33 11.92
C THR A 260 6.22 -15.52 13.16
N ALA A 261 5.08 -14.86 13.14
CA ALA A 261 4.59 -14.11 14.29
C ALA A 261 3.10 -14.37 14.48
N ARG A 262 2.65 -14.49 15.73
CA ARG A 262 1.24 -14.71 16.06
C ARG A 262 0.87 -14.12 17.41
N ALA A 263 -0.37 -13.67 17.49
CA ALA A 263 -1.03 -13.33 18.74
C ALA A 263 -2.52 -13.69 18.64
N ASP A 264 -3.10 -14.18 19.73
CA ASP A 264 -4.53 -14.53 19.83
C ASP A 264 -5.33 -13.29 20.23
N THR A 265 -5.19 -12.23 19.43
CA THR A 265 -5.87 -10.95 19.61
C THR A 265 -5.87 -10.15 18.32
N SER A 266 -6.73 -9.13 18.24
CA SER A 266 -6.73 -8.17 17.13
C SER A 266 -5.47 -7.29 17.15
N MET A 267 -5.15 -6.72 15.99
CA MET A 267 -4.02 -5.81 15.84
C MET A 267 -4.07 -4.61 16.82
N ASN A 268 -5.26 -4.08 17.11
CA ASN A 268 -5.43 -2.94 18.01
C ASN A 268 -5.11 -3.27 19.49
N ASN A 269 -5.19 -4.53 19.87
CA ASN A 269 -4.88 -5.01 21.23
C ASN A 269 -3.51 -5.71 21.31
N LEU A 270 -2.82 -5.78 20.16
CA LEU A 270 -1.49 -6.37 20.09
C LEU A 270 -0.54 -5.65 21.05
N MET A 271 0.31 -6.40 21.73
CA MET A 271 1.28 -5.94 22.73
C MET A 271 0.68 -5.32 24.01
N LYS A 272 -0.54 -4.80 23.98
CA LYS A 272 -1.18 -4.18 25.18
C LYS A 272 -1.68 -5.21 26.19
N ARG A 273 -2.27 -6.31 25.73
CA ARG A 273 -2.91 -7.33 26.60
C ARG A 273 -2.45 -8.74 26.31
N VAL A 274 -2.03 -9.00 25.08
CA VAL A 274 -1.62 -10.31 24.61
C VAL A 274 -0.27 -10.18 23.93
N PRO A 275 0.73 -10.97 24.34
CA PRO A 275 2.05 -10.91 23.75
C PRO A 275 2.04 -11.41 22.30
N LEU A 276 2.84 -10.76 21.47
CA LEU A 276 3.20 -11.25 20.15
C LEU A 276 4.27 -12.33 20.29
N ILE A 277 3.97 -13.54 19.88
CA ILE A 277 4.93 -14.66 19.87
C ILE A 277 5.62 -14.66 18.50
N VAL A 278 6.93 -14.61 18.51
CA VAL A 278 7.78 -14.56 17.31
C VAL A 278 8.75 -15.74 17.31
N GLN A 279 8.81 -16.42 16.16
CA GLN A 279 9.84 -17.42 15.88
C GLN A 279 10.69 -16.88 14.73
N LEU A 280 11.98 -16.76 14.94
CA LEU A 280 12.93 -16.21 13.99
C LEU A 280 14.08 -17.19 13.77
N ASN A 281 14.32 -17.52 12.51
CA ASN A 281 15.51 -18.24 12.06
C ASN A 281 16.19 -17.37 11.01
N ALA A 282 17.38 -16.90 11.30
CA ALA A 282 18.06 -15.95 10.45
C ALA A 282 19.55 -16.29 10.31
N ARG A 283 20.06 -16.08 9.11
CA ARG A 283 21.48 -15.94 8.81
C ARG A 283 21.71 -14.54 8.30
N VAL A 284 22.36 -13.71 9.08
CA VAL A 284 22.56 -12.29 8.77
C VAL A 284 24.01 -12.05 8.39
N GLY A 285 24.24 -11.62 7.17
CA GLY A 285 25.54 -11.14 6.70
C GLY A 285 25.82 -9.75 7.22
N LEU A 286 26.97 -9.56 7.90
CA LEU A 286 27.31 -8.26 8.48
C LEU A 286 27.50 -7.17 7.41
N ALA A 287 27.78 -7.55 6.17
CA ALA A 287 27.81 -6.62 5.03
C ALA A 287 26.47 -5.89 4.81
N ASP A 288 25.33 -6.53 5.06
CA ASP A 288 24.02 -5.90 4.93
C ASP A 288 23.71 -4.88 6.03
N LEU A 289 24.48 -4.92 7.14
CA LEU A 289 24.32 -3.98 8.25
C LEU A 289 25.22 -2.74 8.11
N THR A 290 26.23 -2.78 7.23
CA THR A 290 27.18 -1.66 7.07
C THR A 290 26.54 -0.33 6.67
N PRO A 291 25.44 -0.29 5.88
CA PRO A 291 24.76 0.96 5.56
C PRO A 291 24.06 1.63 6.76
N PHE A 292 23.83 0.88 7.85
CA PHE A 292 23.15 1.38 9.05
C PHE A 292 24.10 1.60 10.23
N TYR A 293 25.27 0.95 10.21
CA TYR A 293 26.20 0.98 11.33
C TYR A 293 27.65 0.88 10.85
N ASP A 294 28.38 1.98 10.97
CA ASP A 294 29.78 2.10 10.54
C ASP A 294 30.78 1.39 11.46
N GLY A 295 30.34 0.99 12.65
CA GLY A 295 31.20 0.36 13.67
C GLY A 295 31.55 -1.11 13.41
N ILE A 296 31.19 -1.69 12.26
CA ILE A 296 31.53 -3.07 11.93
C ILE A 296 33.01 -3.14 11.49
N PRO A 297 33.87 -3.88 12.22
CA PRO A 297 35.25 -4.07 11.83
C PRO A 297 35.39 -4.66 10.43
N GLN A 298 36.40 -4.23 9.69
CA GLN A 298 36.61 -4.64 8.28
C GLN A 298 36.80 -6.15 8.13
N ASP A 299 37.47 -6.80 9.09
CA ASP A 299 37.68 -8.25 9.14
C ASP A 299 36.38 -9.06 9.38
N LEU A 300 35.36 -8.42 9.89
CA LEU A 300 34.05 -9.04 10.15
C LEU A 300 33.00 -8.77 9.04
N LYS A 301 33.22 -7.84 8.14
CA LYS A 301 32.23 -7.48 7.11
C LYS A 301 31.71 -8.65 6.30
N HIS A 302 32.56 -9.64 6.03
CA HIS A 302 32.19 -10.85 5.27
C HIS A 302 31.71 -12.00 6.16
N SER A 303 31.59 -11.77 7.45
CA SER A 303 31.10 -12.77 8.40
C SER A 303 29.58 -12.82 8.42
N GLN A 304 29.04 -13.96 8.87
CA GLN A 304 27.62 -14.19 9.04
C GLN A 304 27.32 -14.56 10.48
N VAL A 305 26.20 -14.08 10.99
CA VAL A 305 25.64 -14.44 12.28
C VAL A 305 24.43 -15.30 12.07
N ASP A 306 24.46 -16.52 12.58
CA ASP A 306 23.30 -17.39 12.66
C ASP A 306 22.51 -17.04 13.94
N LEU A 307 21.19 -16.87 13.81
CA LEU A 307 20.29 -16.55 14.90
C LEU A 307 19.06 -17.45 14.82
N ASN A 308 18.82 -18.22 15.87
CA ASN A 308 17.61 -19.01 16.03
C ASN A 308 16.98 -18.64 17.37
N THR A 309 15.81 -18.03 17.35
CA THR A 309 15.19 -17.54 18.57
C THR A 309 13.67 -17.69 18.53
N THR A 310 13.11 -17.93 19.71
CA THR A 310 11.68 -17.79 19.98
C THR A 310 11.52 -16.82 21.12
N PHE A 311 10.75 -15.80 20.91
CA PHE A 311 10.52 -14.76 21.91
C PHE A 311 9.09 -14.25 21.87
N SER A 312 8.67 -13.67 22.97
CA SER A 312 7.40 -12.95 23.09
C SER A 312 7.64 -11.49 23.43
N ILE A 313 6.84 -10.62 22.81
CA ILE A 313 6.87 -9.17 23.05
C ILE A 313 5.52 -8.75 23.62
N ASP A 314 5.52 -8.11 24.76
CA ASP A 314 4.41 -7.33 25.30
C ASP A 314 4.86 -5.86 25.50
N GLU A 315 3.95 -5.00 26.00
CA GLU A 315 4.15 -3.54 26.07
C GLU A 315 5.49 -3.10 26.67
N ASN A 316 5.98 -3.82 27.70
CA ASN A 316 7.17 -3.43 28.48
C ASN A 316 8.20 -4.55 28.58
N ARG A 317 8.01 -5.66 27.88
CA ARG A 317 8.86 -6.84 28.06
C ARG A 317 9.08 -7.61 26.78
N VAL A 318 10.34 -7.99 26.58
CA VAL A 318 10.73 -8.99 25.57
C VAL A 318 11.27 -10.21 26.33
N ARG A 319 10.60 -11.36 26.21
CA ARG A 319 11.01 -12.60 26.82
C ARG A 319 11.50 -13.59 25.78
N PHE A 320 12.74 -13.99 25.91
CA PHE A 320 13.35 -15.02 25.07
C PHE A 320 13.13 -16.39 25.70
N ASP A 321 12.30 -17.21 25.09
CA ASP A 321 12.10 -18.62 25.49
C ASP A 321 13.25 -19.49 24.99
N ARG A 322 13.86 -19.10 23.87
CA ARG A 322 15.06 -19.67 23.29
C ARG A 322 15.85 -18.60 22.56
N LEU A 323 17.12 -18.54 22.81
CA LEU A 323 18.08 -17.75 22.06
C LEU A 323 19.28 -18.65 21.73
N ASP A 324 19.61 -18.77 20.45
CA ASP A 324 20.84 -19.40 19.97
C ASP A 324 21.40 -18.48 18.88
N ALA A 325 22.48 -17.78 19.19
CA ALA A 325 23.15 -16.85 18.30
C ALA A 325 24.63 -17.23 18.20
N GLY A 326 25.18 -17.22 17.01
CA GLY A 326 26.56 -17.59 16.84
C GLY A 326 27.19 -17.07 15.55
N MET A 327 28.50 -16.97 15.58
CA MET A 327 29.33 -16.68 14.43
C MET A 327 30.41 -17.76 14.37
N THR A 328 30.46 -18.48 13.27
CA THR A 328 31.39 -19.62 13.08
C THR A 328 32.82 -19.21 13.36
N GLY A 329 33.51 -19.95 14.27
CA GLY A 329 34.89 -19.71 14.65
C GLY A 329 35.13 -18.49 15.54
N LYS A 330 34.09 -17.77 15.96
CA LYS A 330 34.21 -16.56 16.80
C LYS A 330 33.49 -16.71 18.14
N PHE A 331 32.17 -16.92 18.15
CA PHE A 331 31.40 -17.08 19.38
C PHE A 331 30.13 -17.89 19.17
N ARG A 332 29.57 -18.41 20.25
CA ARG A 332 28.21 -18.93 20.34
C ARG A 332 27.60 -18.52 21.68
N LEU A 333 26.38 -17.97 21.63
CA LEU A 333 25.59 -17.57 22.78
C LEU A 333 24.29 -18.37 22.76
N THR A 334 23.99 -19.07 23.86
CA THR A 334 22.72 -19.78 24.04
C THR A 334 22.13 -19.38 25.38
N GLY A 335 20.81 -19.23 25.41
CA GLY A 335 20.18 -18.84 26.66
C GLY A 335 18.67 -18.66 26.59
N LYS A 336 18.16 -18.24 27.73
CA LYS A 336 16.79 -17.75 27.94
C LYS A 336 16.90 -16.50 28.79
N GLY A 337 16.00 -15.56 28.63
CA GLY A 337 16.07 -14.34 29.39
C GLY A 337 14.89 -13.42 29.13
N GLN A 338 14.90 -12.30 29.82
CA GLN A 338 13.93 -11.24 29.59
C GLN A 338 14.62 -9.88 29.66
N LEU A 339 14.13 -8.96 28.84
CA LEU A 339 14.46 -7.55 28.89
C LEU A 339 13.16 -6.83 29.29
N GLN A 340 13.27 -5.87 30.19
CA GLN A 340 12.17 -5.03 30.63
C GLN A 340 12.62 -3.58 30.51
N SER A 341 11.81 -2.74 29.88
CA SER A 341 12.04 -1.29 29.76
C SER A 341 11.40 -0.55 30.92
#